data_bedd72ddfa7e4f6c30bcfa1cff2bc22d
#
_entry.id   bedd72ddfa7e4f6c30bcfa1cff2bc22d
#
_cell.length_a   1.000
_cell.length_b   1.000
_cell.length_c   1.000
_cell.angle_alpha   90.00
_cell.angle_beta   90.00
_cell.angle_gamma   90.00
#
_symmetry.space_group_name_H-M   'P 1'
#
loop_
_entity.id
_entity.type
_entity.pdbx_description
1 polymer ?
#
loop_
_entity_poly.entity_id
_entity_poly.type
_entity_poly.pdbx_seq_one_letter_code
_entity_poly.pdbx_strand_id
1 'polypeptide(L)'
;LQIGNNGYLSDLALWNTRTPAGHPEGFIEAFSNIYKNFALTVRAKKNGEEPTAEMLDFPTVHDGVRGMQFIETMVTAGYNDEQKWQNWIE
;
A
#
# COMPACT_ATOMS: atom_id res chain seq x y z
N LEU A 1 -1.07 -11.88 -21.73
CA LEU A 1 -0.30 -11.28 -20.63
C LEU A 1 0.08 -12.37 -19.63
N GLN A 2 1.30 -12.31 -19.14
CA GLN A 2 1.84 -13.25 -18.16
C GLN A 2 2.09 -12.53 -16.84
N ILE A 3 1.58 -13.07 -15.74
CA ILE A 3 1.74 -12.50 -14.41
C ILE A 3 3.23 -12.29 -14.10
N GLY A 4 3.60 -11.10 -13.62
CA GLY A 4 4.96 -10.79 -13.24
C GLY A 4 5.95 -10.58 -14.39
N ASN A 5 5.49 -10.48 -15.63
CA ASN A 5 6.37 -10.19 -16.77
C ASN A 5 6.86 -8.73 -16.71
N ASN A 6 8.17 -8.55 -16.64
CA ASN A 6 8.81 -7.23 -16.51
C ASN A 6 8.69 -6.34 -17.75
N GLY A 7 8.21 -6.86 -18.89
CA GLY A 7 8.03 -6.06 -20.10
C GLY A 7 6.89 -5.04 -20.05
N TYR A 8 6.01 -5.11 -19.04
CA TYR A 8 4.88 -4.19 -18.89
C TYR A 8 4.58 -3.78 -17.43
N LEU A 9 5.40 -4.20 -16.49
CA LEU A 9 5.26 -3.79 -15.09
C LEU A 9 5.89 -2.42 -14.87
N SER A 10 5.30 -1.62 -13.98
CA SER A 10 5.93 -0.41 -13.47
C SER A 10 7.14 -0.74 -12.61
N ASP A 11 8.03 0.24 -12.40
CA ASP A 11 9.21 0.07 -11.55
C ASP A 11 8.84 -0.34 -10.12
N LEU A 12 7.75 0.25 -9.59
CA LEU A 12 7.23 -0.10 -8.27
C LEU A 12 6.74 -1.55 -8.21
N ALA A 13 6.03 -2.02 -9.23
CA ALA A 13 5.58 -3.41 -9.31
C ALA A 13 6.76 -4.38 -9.42
N LEU A 14 7.76 -4.05 -10.25
CA LEU A 14 8.99 -4.84 -10.36
C LEU A 14 9.76 -4.92 -9.04
N TRP A 15 9.86 -3.81 -8.31
CA TRP A 15 10.51 -3.76 -6.99
C TRP A 15 9.89 -4.74 -5.99
N ASN A 16 8.58 -4.94 -6.07
CA ASN A 16 7.84 -5.81 -5.16
C ASN A 16 7.63 -7.25 -5.71
N THR A 17 8.00 -7.53 -6.95
CA THR A 17 7.89 -8.86 -7.55
C THR A 17 9.03 -9.77 -7.08
N ARG A 18 8.72 -10.96 -6.59
CA ARG A 18 9.68 -11.91 -6.00
C ARG A 18 9.77 -13.22 -6.74
N THR A 19 8.70 -13.62 -7.44
CA THR A 19 8.66 -14.88 -8.17
C THR A 19 8.93 -14.67 -9.65
N PRO A 20 9.40 -15.70 -10.38
CA PRO A 20 9.53 -15.63 -11.84
C PRO A 20 8.21 -15.33 -12.51
N ALA A 21 8.26 -14.75 -13.71
CA ALA A 21 7.09 -14.47 -14.52
C ALA A 21 6.20 -15.71 -14.68
N GLY A 22 4.88 -15.52 -14.59
CA GLY A 22 3.90 -16.60 -14.67
C GLY A 22 3.58 -17.31 -13.35
N HIS A 23 4.32 -17.01 -12.27
CA HIS A 23 4.04 -17.56 -10.95
C HIS A 23 3.18 -16.62 -10.13
N PRO A 24 2.13 -17.09 -9.45
CA PRO A 24 1.33 -16.26 -8.56
C PRO A 24 2.13 -15.88 -7.30
N GLU A 25 1.95 -14.66 -6.83
CA GLU A 25 2.44 -14.20 -5.53
C GLU A 25 1.26 -14.00 -4.59
N GLY A 26 1.38 -14.55 -3.38
CA GLY A 26 0.29 -14.57 -2.41
C GLY A 26 0.41 -13.51 -1.32
N PHE A 27 -0.46 -13.64 -0.34
CA PHE A 27 -0.56 -12.73 0.81
C PHE A 27 0.73 -12.63 1.61
N ILE A 28 1.44 -13.74 1.83
CA ILE A 28 2.66 -13.75 2.64
C ILE A 28 3.74 -12.87 2.00
N GLU A 29 3.93 -12.98 0.70
CA GLU A 29 4.91 -12.19 -0.05
C GLU A 29 4.53 -10.70 -0.05
N ALA A 30 3.27 -10.40 -0.28
CA ALA A 30 2.76 -9.02 -0.24
C ALA A 30 2.96 -8.39 1.14
N PHE A 31 2.58 -9.10 2.19
CA PHE A 31 2.73 -8.65 3.57
C PHE A 31 4.20 -8.48 3.96
N SER A 32 5.07 -9.41 3.55
CA SER A 32 6.52 -9.31 3.78
C SER A 32 7.16 -8.12 3.08
N ASN A 33 6.63 -7.67 1.95
CA ASN A 33 7.13 -6.48 1.25
C ASN A 33 6.94 -5.20 2.08
N ILE A 34 5.86 -5.10 2.84
CA ILE A 34 5.63 -3.96 3.75
C ILE A 34 6.78 -3.88 4.77
N TYR A 35 7.10 -4.98 5.43
CA TYR A 35 8.18 -5.02 6.42
C TYR A 35 9.56 -4.79 5.80
N LYS A 36 9.80 -5.37 4.62
CA LYS A 36 11.05 -5.13 3.87
C LYS A 36 11.25 -3.65 3.59
N ASN A 37 10.25 -2.98 3.04
CA ASN A 37 10.33 -1.57 2.67
C ASN A 37 10.50 -0.68 3.91
N PHE A 38 9.77 -0.96 4.99
CA PHE A 38 9.96 -0.28 6.26
C PHE A 38 11.39 -0.44 6.80
N ALA A 39 11.92 -1.65 6.83
CA ALA A 39 13.28 -1.93 7.31
C ALA A 39 14.34 -1.22 6.46
N LEU A 40 14.19 -1.20 5.13
CA LEU A 40 15.08 -0.47 4.23
C LEU A 40 15.03 1.03 4.48
N THR A 41 13.84 1.59 4.73
CA THR A 41 13.67 3.01 5.07
C THR A 41 14.38 3.35 6.37
N VAL A 42 14.21 2.54 7.42
CA VAL A 42 14.90 2.74 8.71
C VAL A 42 16.41 2.67 8.53
N ARG A 43 16.92 1.70 7.74
CA ARG A 43 18.35 1.55 7.48
C ARG A 43 18.91 2.77 6.72
N ALA A 44 18.22 3.25 5.70
CA ALA A 44 18.63 4.45 4.95
C ALA A 44 18.73 5.65 5.90
N LYS A 45 17.70 5.91 6.69
CA LYS A 45 17.70 7.01 7.66
C LYS A 45 18.82 6.91 8.69
N LYS A 46 19.11 5.72 9.21
CA LYS A 46 20.25 5.50 10.13
C LYS A 46 21.61 5.79 9.49
N ASN A 47 21.73 5.55 8.19
CA ASN A 47 22.96 5.82 7.44
C ASN A 47 23.07 7.27 6.95
N GLY A 48 22.09 8.12 7.23
CA GLY A 48 22.03 9.49 6.74
C GLY A 48 21.67 9.61 5.26
N GLU A 49 21.09 8.56 4.70
CA GLU A 49 20.63 8.50 3.30
C GLU A 49 19.13 8.80 3.20
N GLU A 50 18.72 9.40 2.09
CA GLU A 50 17.29 9.56 1.81
C GLU A 50 16.74 8.25 1.24
N PRO A 51 15.63 7.72 1.80
CA PRO A 51 14.95 6.56 1.24
C PRO A 51 14.42 6.83 -0.17
N THR A 52 14.46 5.82 -1.03
CA THR A 52 13.85 5.91 -2.36
C THR A 52 12.33 5.82 -2.27
N ALA A 53 11.63 6.20 -3.35
CA ALA A 53 10.17 6.12 -3.41
C ALA A 53 9.67 4.67 -3.20
N GLU A 54 10.38 3.68 -3.73
CA GLU A 54 10.06 2.27 -3.58
C GLU A 54 10.20 1.78 -2.13
N MET A 55 11.19 2.29 -1.40
CA MET A 55 11.37 1.97 0.03
C MET A 55 10.25 2.56 0.90
N LEU A 56 9.65 3.68 0.47
CA LEU A 56 8.55 4.34 1.18
C LEU A 56 7.17 3.74 0.87
N ASP A 57 7.11 2.68 0.04
CA ASP A 57 5.86 2.00 -0.32
C ASP A 57 5.39 1.07 0.80
N PHE A 58 4.87 1.67 1.86
CA PHE A 58 4.18 1.00 2.97
C PHE A 58 3.14 1.94 3.58
N PRO A 59 2.07 1.39 4.21
CA PRO A 59 1.01 2.19 4.81
C PRO A 59 1.55 3.15 5.89
N THR A 60 1.09 4.38 5.85
CA THR A 60 1.48 5.45 6.78
C THR A 60 0.34 5.79 7.74
N VAL A 61 0.60 6.71 8.68
CA VAL A 61 -0.45 7.24 9.56
C VAL A 61 -1.57 7.92 8.77
N HIS A 62 -1.26 8.52 7.63
CA HIS A 62 -2.27 9.16 6.77
C HIS A 62 -3.22 8.13 6.15
N ASP A 63 -2.71 6.98 5.74
CA ASP A 63 -3.54 5.86 5.26
C ASP A 63 -4.44 5.33 6.38
N GLY A 64 -3.93 5.26 7.59
CA GLY A 64 -4.71 4.90 8.78
C GLY A 64 -5.83 5.89 9.06
N VAL A 65 -5.55 7.19 9.00
CA VAL A 65 -6.57 8.25 9.18
C VAL A 65 -7.66 8.14 8.12
N ARG A 66 -7.28 7.94 6.85
CA ARG A 66 -8.25 7.75 5.75
C ARG A 66 -9.12 6.51 5.97
N GLY A 67 -8.52 5.42 6.45
CA GLY A 67 -9.26 4.20 6.78
C GLY A 67 -10.28 4.42 7.89
N MET A 68 -9.90 5.11 8.96
CA MET A 68 -10.80 5.46 10.06
C MET A 68 -11.92 6.41 9.61
N GLN A 69 -11.59 7.41 8.81
CA GLN A 69 -12.59 8.31 8.22
C GLN A 69 -13.63 7.54 7.41
N PHE A 70 -13.20 6.56 6.61
CA PHE A 70 -14.12 5.71 5.86
C PHE A 70 -15.10 4.97 6.80
N ILE A 71 -14.57 4.34 7.85
CA ILE A 71 -15.38 3.60 8.83
C ILE A 71 -16.39 4.52 9.52
N GLU A 72 -15.95 5.67 10.02
CA GLU A 72 -16.83 6.64 10.68
C GLU A 72 -17.92 7.18 9.75
N THR A 73 -17.54 7.48 8.51
CA THR A 73 -18.49 7.93 7.49
C THR A 73 -19.55 6.85 7.20
N MET A 74 -19.13 5.60 7.07
CA MET A 74 -20.04 4.47 6.85
C MET A 74 -21.01 4.27 8.02
N VAL A 75 -20.52 4.37 9.25
CA VAL A 75 -21.34 4.25 10.46
C VAL A 75 -22.37 5.39 10.51
N THR A 76 -21.93 6.64 10.27
CA THR A 76 -22.83 7.80 10.25
C THR A 76 -23.89 7.66 9.17
N ALA A 77 -23.52 7.26 7.95
CA ALA A 77 -24.47 7.00 6.87
C ALA A 77 -25.44 5.87 7.20
N GLY A 78 -24.97 4.86 7.94
CA GLY A 78 -25.81 3.75 8.40
C GLY A 78 -26.96 4.19 9.29
N TYR A 79 -26.72 5.16 10.17
CA TYR A 79 -27.73 5.72 11.07
C TYR A 79 -28.59 6.83 10.45
N ASN A 80 -28.24 7.33 9.29
CA ASN A 80 -29.01 8.38 8.60
C ASN A 80 -29.89 7.78 7.51
N ASP A 81 -31.20 7.71 7.75
CA ASP A 81 -32.15 7.13 6.80
C ASP A 81 -32.49 8.06 5.62
N GLU A 82 -32.25 9.36 5.77
CA GLU A 82 -32.57 10.35 4.74
C GLU A 82 -31.40 10.57 3.75
N GLN A 83 -30.16 10.40 4.23
CA GLN A 83 -28.95 10.65 3.41
C GLN A 83 -27.93 9.54 3.58
N LYS A 84 -27.98 8.54 2.73
CA LYS A 84 -27.03 7.41 2.72
C LYS A 84 -25.70 7.74 2.01
N TRP A 85 -25.70 8.65 1.06
CA TRP A 85 -24.51 9.12 0.36
C TRP A 85 -23.85 10.26 1.12
N GLN A 86 -22.58 10.09 1.43
CA GLN A 86 -21.76 11.06 2.15
C GLN A 86 -20.63 11.56 1.25
N ASN A 87 -20.29 12.85 1.37
CA ASN A 87 -19.14 13.41 0.66
C ASN A 87 -17.84 12.93 1.32
N TRP A 88 -16.88 12.53 0.50
CA TRP A 88 -15.54 12.28 0.98
C TRP A 88 -14.82 13.61 1.24
N ILE A 89 -14.23 13.74 2.41
CA ILE A 89 -13.44 14.92 2.80
C ILE A 89 -11.97 14.49 2.80
N GLU A 90 -11.18 15.11 1.93
CA GLU A 90 -9.74 14.87 1.88
C GLU A 90 -8.99 15.62 2.99
#